data_00c1307e99a0a158ea2e36e297c24e2b
#
_entry.id   00c1307e99a0a158ea2e36e297c24e2b
#
_cell.length_a   1.000
_cell.length_b   1.000
_cell.length_c   1.000
_cell.angle_alpha   90.00
_cell.angle_beta   90.00
_cell.angle_gamma   90.00
#
_symmetry.space_group_name_H-M   'P 1'
#
loop_
_entity.id
_entity.type
_entity.pdbx_description
1 polymer ?
#
loop_
_entity_poly.entity_id
_entity_poly.type
_entity_poly.pdbx_seq_one_letter_code
_entity_poly.pdbx_strand_id
1 'polypeptide(L)'
;MDKYKFKQVDIRLKLSQAKPLYSTEQITTAQKAVEVMAEYLSERDREYCCVVNMDAANHPINFNIVSIGDTNHTPVPMQNVFKSAILSNAASILILHNHTGRSLTPSTFDVDMTLKMVKAGRLMNIPVLDHVIVAGSTYDRCFSFKEQEPDLWNERIYP
;
A
#
# COMPACT_ATOMS: atom_id res chain seq x y z
N MET A 1 1.32 -0.98 -47.43
CA MET A 1 1.79 -0.72 -46.06
C MET A 1 0.60 -0.22 -45.27
N ASP A 2 0.09 -1.04 -44.31
CA ASP A 2 -0.98 -0.62 -43.45
C ASP A 2 -0.49 0.47 -42.51
N LYS A 3 -1.12 1.63 -42.54
CA LYS A 3 -0.80 2.73 -41.63
C LYS A 3 -1.38 2.42 -40.26
N TYR A 4 -0.55 2.32 -39.24
CA TYR A 4 -1.00 2.22 -37.86
C TYR A 4 -1.80 3.47 -37.48
N LYS A 5 -3.02 3.28 -36.99
CA LYS A 5 -3.84 4.37 -36.43
C LYS A 5 -3.55 4.47 -34.94
N PHE A 6 -2.93 5.58 -34.53
CA PHE A 6 -2.76 5.89 -33.11
C PHE A 6 -4.07 6.45 -32.55
N LYS A 7 -4.46 5.96 -31.37
CA LYS A 7 -5.61 6.48 -30.63
C LYS A 7 -5.10 7.25 -29.42
N GLN A 8 -5.69 8.39 -29.16
CA GLN A 8 -5.48 9.09 -27.91
C GLN A 8 -6.13 8.30 -26.77
N VAL A 9 -5.39 8.13 -25.66
CA VAL A 9 -5.89 7.52 -24.45
C VAL A 9 -6.26 8.62 -23.47
N ASP A 10 -7.53 8.61 -23.02
CA ASP A 10 -8.00 9.44 -21.91
C ASP A 10 -8.12 8.56 -20.66
N ILE A 11 -7.28 8.85 -19.65
CA ILE A 11 -7.21 8.05 -18.43
C ILE A 11 -7.97 8.78 -17.34
N ARG A 12 -8.97 8.11 -16.74
CA ARG A 12 -9.78 8.66 -15.65
C ARG A 12 -9.81 7.73 -14.45
N LEU A 13 -9.64 8.33 -13.28
CA LEU A 13 -9.87 7.65 -12.01
C LEU A 13 -11.37 7.57 -11.74
N LYS A 14 -11.91 6.36 -11.56
CA LYS A 14 -13.27 6.16 -11.08
C LYS A 14 -13.21 5.85 -9.59
N LEU A 15 -13.70 6.77 -8.76
CA LEU A 15 -13.89 6.53 -7.33
C LEU A 15 -15.18 5.75 -7.13
N SER A 16 -15.12 4.62 -6.41
CA SER A 16 -16.30 3.92 -5.94
C SER A 16 -16.58 4.34 -4.50
N GLN A 17 -17.83 4.61 -4.18
CA GLN A 17 -18.28 4.77 -2.81
C GLN A 17 -18.37 3.38 -2.16
N ALA A 18 -17.21 2.83 -1.72
CA ALA A 18 -17.26 1.86 -0.63
C ALA A 18 -17.66 2.58 0.67
N LYS A 19 -18.01 1.86 1.75
CA LYS A 19 -18.21 2.50 3.07
C LYS A 19 -17.08 3.51 3.26
N PRO A 20 -17.38 4.81 3.45
CA PRO A 20 -16.34 5.81 3.50
C PRO A 20 -15.45 5.53 4.71
N LEU A 21 -14.17 5.28 4.45
CA LEU A 21 -13.17 5.33 5.49
C LEU A 21 -12.90 6.80 5.74
N TYR A 22 -13.32 7.28 6.90
CA TYR A 22 -13.12 8.68 7.27
C TYR A 22 -11.81 8.82 8.02
N SER A 23 -10.89 9.60 7.49
CA SER A 23 -9.82 10.17 8.26
C SER A 23 -9.80 11.67 7.99
N THR A 24 -10.09 12.44 9.01
CA THR A 24 -9.92 13.90 9.01
C THR A 24 -8.52 14.30 9.49
N GLU A 25 -7.72 13.33 9.91
CA GLU A 25 -6.40 13.54 10.49
C GLU A 25 -5.29 13.03 9.57
N GLN A 26 -4.12 13.61 9.74
CA GLN A 26 -2.89 13.14 9.12
C GLN A 26 -2.53 11.74 9.64
N ILE A 27 -2.09 10.88 8.75
CA ILE A 27 -1.54 9.57 9.10
C ILE A 27 -0.03 9.75 9.30
N THR A 28 0.40 9.90 10.55
CA THR A 28 1.79 10.15 10.92
C THR A 28 2.47 8.96 11.61
N THR A 29 1.71 7.93 11.95
CA THR A 29 2.21 6.71 12.61
C THR A 29 1.57 5.48 11.99
N ALA A 30 2.24 4.32 12.12
CA ALA A 30 1.69 3.03 11.74
C ALA A 30 0.36 2.73 12.44
N GLN A 31 0.25 3.06 13.73
CA GLN A 31 -0.97 2.86 14.50
C GLN A 31 -2.16 3.66 13.95
N LYS A 32 -1.96 4.93 13.57
CA LYS A 32 -3.01 5.73 12.92
C LYS A 32 -3.44 5.16 11.57
N ALA A 33 -2.50 4.61 10.79
CA ALA A 33 -2.83 3.92 9.55
C ALA A 33 -3.71 2.70 9.80
N VAL A 34 -3.39 1.94 10.84
CA VAL A 34 -4.19 0.78 11.25
C VAL A 34 -5.59 1.19 11.67
N GLU A 35 -5.74 2.22 12.50
CA GLU A 35 -7.04 2.73 12.95
C GLU A 35 -7.96 3.10 11.78
N VAL A 36 -7.41 3.75 10.75
CA VAL A 36 -8.16 4.12 9.55
C VAL A 36 -8.57 2.89 8.73
N MET A 37 -7.71 1.88 8.63
CA MET A 37 -7.93 0.72 7.76
C MET A 37 -8.46 -0.52 8.50
N ALA A 38 -8.49 -0.52 9.84
CA ALA A 38 -8.82 -1.68 10.65
C ALA A 38 -10.20 -2.23 10.34
N GLU A 39 -11.23 -1.40 10.31
CA GLU A 39 -12.60 -1.83 10.00
C GLU A 39 -12.67 -2.51 8.63
N TYR A 40 -11.93 -1.98 7.64
CA TYR A 40 -11.92 -2.55 6.31
C TYR A 40 -11.18 -3.88 6.23
N LEU A 41 -10.05 -4.02 6.93
CA LEU A 41 -9.21 -5.23 6.88
C LEU A 41 -9.73 -6.34 7.80
N SER A 42 -10.41 -6.02 8.92
CA SER A 42 -10.88 -6.97 9.93
C SER A 42 -11.91 -7.99 9.43
N GLU A 43 -12.68 -7.61 8.43
CA GLU A 43 -13.73 -8.47 7.86
C GLU A 43 -13.21 -9.42 6.77
N ARG A 44 -11.88 -9.52 6.57
CA ARG A 44 -11.31 -10.25 5.44
C ARG A 44 -10.94 -11.68 5.81
N ASP A 45 -11.36 -12.62 4.98
CA ASP A 45 -11.16 -14.07 5.12
C ASP A 45 -9.81 -14.57 4.56
N ARG A 46 -9.05 -13.65 3.93
CA ARG A 46 -7.75 -13.94 3.30
C ARG A 46 -6.85 -12.71 3.34
N GLU A 47 -5.63 -12.83 2.82
CA GLU A 47 -4.69 -11.70 2.81
C GLU A 47 -5.07 -10.67 1.75
N TYR A 48 -5.16 -9.43 2.15
CA TYR A 48 -5.38 -8.26 1.32
C TYR A 48 -4.18 -7.34 1.44
N CYS A 49 -3.64 -6.90 0.31
CA CYS A 49 -2.68 -5.82 0.26
C CYS A 49 -3.37 -4.56 -0.24
N CYS A 50 -3.29 -3.51 0.55
CA CYS A 50 -3.89 -2.22 0.27
C CYS A 50 -2.82 -1.14 0.15
N VAL A 51 -3.05 -0.19 -0.75
CA VAL A 51 -2.26 1.05 -0.86
C VAL A 51 -3.15 2.22 -0.49
N VAL A 52 -2.71 3.02 0.46
CA VAL A 52 -3.32 4.32 0.79
C VAL A 52 -2.50 5.40 0.11
N ASN A 53 -3.15 6.16 -0.76
CA ASN A 53 -2.55 7.28 -1.46
C ASN A 53 -2.65 8.52 -0.57
N MET A 54 -1.52 9.23 -0.40
CA MET A 54 -1.39 10.34 0.53
C MET A 54 -1.09 11.65 -0.21
N ASP A 55 -1.60 12.76 0.31
CA ASP A 55 -1.20 14.08 -0.12
C ASP A 55 0.15 14.52 0.52
N ALA A 56 0.62 15.71 0.17
CA ALA A 56 1.89 16.24 0.69
C ALA A 56 1.86 16.56 2.20
N ALA A 57 0.69 16.62 2.79
CA ALA A 57 0.49 16.85 4.23
C ALA A 57 0.19 15.54 4.99
N ASN A 58 0.35 14.38 4.35
CA ASN A 58 0.04 13.06 4.89
C ASN A 58 -1.45 12.84 5.24
N HIS A 59 -2.36 13.50 4.53
CA HIS A 59 -3.76 13.13 4.58
C HIS A 59 -4.06 12.05 3.53
N PRO A 60 -4.89 11.06 3.87
CA PRO A 60 -5.29 10.05 2.90
C PRO A 60 -6.22 10.63 1.83
N ILE A 61 -5.86 10.48 0.56
CA ILE A 61 -6.67 10.87 -0.60
C ILE A 61 -7.70 9.80 -0.91
N ASN A 62 -7.23 8.57 -1.00
CA ASN A 62 -8.03 7.36 -1.25
C ASN A 62 -7.18 6.11 -0.96
N PHE A 63 -7.80 4.95 -1.05
CA PHE A 63 -7.08 3.68 -0.99
C PHE A 63 -7.49 2.76 -2.14
N ASN A 64 -6.63 1.79 -2.45
CA ASN A 64 -6.88 0.76 -3.43
C ASN A 64 -6.43 -0.61 -2.92
N ILE A 65 -7.23 -1.64 -3.19
CA ILE A 65 -6.81 -3.03 -3.01
C ILE A 65 -5.97 -3.40 -4.21
N VAL A 66 -4.69 -3.66 -3.99
CA VAL A 66 -3.73 -3.95 -5.06
C VAL A 66 -3.52 -5.43 -5.29
N SER A 67 -3.81 -6.23 -4.28
CA SER A 67 -3.79 -7.68 -4.37
C SER A 67 -4.67 -8.33 -3.32
N ILE A 68 -5.23 -9.47 -3.68
CA ILE A 68 -5.95 -10.39 -2.81
C ILE A 68 -5.27 -11.75 -2.98
N GLY A 69 -4.65 -12.24 -1.93
CA GLY A 69 -3.96 -13.52 -1.92
C GLY A 69 -4.84 -14.68 -1.50
N ASP A 70 -4.23 -15.84 -1.43
CA ASP A 70 -4.75 -16.98 -0.68
C ASP A 70 -4.37 -16.86 0.82
N THR A 71 -4.47 -17.95 1.56
CA THR A 71 -4.14 -17.95 2.99
C THR A 71 -2.65 -17.85 3.31
N ASN A 72 -1.78 -17.92 2.31
CA ASN A 72 -0.33 -18.02 2.51
C ASN A 72 0.52 -17.04 1.69
N HIS A 73 -0.01 -16.50 0.58
CA HIS A 73 0.77 -15.64 -0.32
C HIS A 73 -0.11 -14.63 -1.04
N THR A 74 0.33 -13.38 -1.01
CA THR A 74 -0.30 -12.29 -1.75
C THR A 74 0.69 -11.73 -2.79
N PRO A 75 0.70 -12.23 -4.04
CA PRO A 75 1.54 -11.64 -5.06
C PRO A 75 1.11 -10.19 -5.32
N VAL A 76 2.03 -9.25 -5.14
CA VAL A 76 1.76 -7.81 -5.31
C VAL A 76 2.56 -7.27 -6.48
N PRO A 77 1.95 -7.17 -7.68
CA PRO A 77 2.62 -6.56 -8.83
C PRO A 77 2.88 -5.07 -8.60
N MET A 78 4.14 -4.63 -8.82
CA MET A 78 4.54 -3.24 -8.60
C MET A 78 3.68 -2.24 -9.38
N GLN A 79 3.31 -2.57 -10.61
CA GLN A 79 2.42 -1.72 -11.42
C GLN A 79 1.05 -1.52 -10.77
N ASN A 80 0.53 -2.47 -10.01
CA ASN A 80 -0.74 -2.31 -9.31
C ASN A 80 -0.59 -1.38 -8.09
N VAL A 81 0.54 -1.45 -7.39
CA VAL A 81 0.86 -0.57 -6.25
C VAL A 81 0.83 0.90 -6.68
N PHE A 82 1.56 1.23 -7.75
CA PHE A 82 1.74 2.62 -8.15
C PHE A 82 0.67 3.15 -9.12
N LYS A 83 -0.15 2.29 -9.70
CA LYS A 83 -1.20 2.71 -10.64
C LYS A 83 -2.17 3.72 -10.01
N SER A 84 -2.71 3.41 -8.84
CA SER A 84 -3.64 4.31 -8.16
C SER A 84 -2.94 5.57 -7.66
N ALA A 85 -1.70 5.48 -7.20
CA ALA A 85 -0.92 6.61 -6.74
C ALA A 85 -0.68 7.64 -7.85
N ILE A 86 -0.24 7.18 -9.02
CA ILE A 86 -0.03 8.02 -10.21
C ILE A 86 -1.34 8.70 -10.62
N LEU A 87 -2.44 7.94 -10.72
CA LEU A 87 -3.73 8.47 -11.14
C LEU A 87 -4.34 9.44 -10.11
N SER A 88 -3.98 9.32 -8.84
CA SER A 88 -4.45 10.18 -7.75
C SER A 88 -3.56 11.41 -7.53
N ASN A 89 -2.47 11.57 -8.30
CA ASN A 89 -1.42 12.56 -8.03
C ASN A 89 -0.93 12.49 -6.58
N ALA A 90 -0.76 11.29 -6.04
CA ALA A 90 -0.31 11.09 -4.68
C ALA A 90 1.13 11.59 -4.49
N ALA A 91 1.38 12.30 -3.38
CA ALA A 91 2.72 12.73 -3.01
C ALA A 91 3.53 11.57 -2.38
N SER A 92 2.84 10.62 -1.77
CA SER A 92 3.44 9.42 -1.16
C SER A 92 2.40 8.31 -1.04
N ILE A 93 2.85 7.13 -0.66
CA ILE A 93 1.96 6.00 -0.38
C ILE A 93 2.30 5.32 0.93
N LEU A 94 1.28 4.72 1.54
CA LEU A 94 1.38 3.82 2.67
C LEU A 94 0.82 2.46 2.24
N ILE A 95 1.48 1.38 2.64
CA ILE A 95 1.08 0.02 2.28
C ILE A 95 0.63 -0.69 3.55
N LEU A 96 -0.50 -1.36 3.48
CA LEU A 96 -0.99 -2.21 4.56
C LEU A 96 -1.37 -3.58 4.01
N HIS A 97 -1.01 -4.64 4.73
CA HIS A 97 -1.60 -5.94 4.48
C HIS A 97 -1.95 -6.64 5.80
N ASN A 98 -2.97 -7.50 5.73
CA ASN A 98 -3.37 -8.31 6.86
C ASN A 98 -2.84 -9.73 6.73
N HIS A 99 -2.32 -10.27 7.83
CA HIS A 99 -2.13 -11.70 7.99
C HIS A 99 -3.42 -12.34 8.54
N THR A 100 -3.87 -13.43 7.95
CA THR A 100 -5.07 -14.16 8.40
C THR A 100 -4.86 -14.88 9.73
N GLY A 101 -3.61 -15.12 10.09
CA GLY A 101 -3.21 -15.66 11.39
C GLY A 101 -3.06 -14.58 12.47
N ARG A 102 -2.49 -14.96 13.60
CA ARG A 102 -2.21 -14.05 14.73
C ARG A 102 -0.77 -13.51 14.73
N SER A 103 0.05 -13.96 13.79
CA SER A 103 1.46 -13.57 13.71
C SER A 103 1.61 -12.24 12.98
N LEU A 104 2.37 -11.33 13.58
CA LEU A 104 2.83 -10.09 12.95
C LEU A 104 4.21 -10.25 12.30
N THR A 105 4.84 -11.43 12.42
CA THR A 105 6.17 -11.66 11.90
C THR A 105 6.14 -11.61 10.37
N PRO A 106 6.95 -10.74 9.75
CA PRO A 106 7.05 -10.69 8.29
C PRO A 106 7.60 -12.00 7.72
N SER A 107 7.11 -12.40 6.57
CA SER A 107 7.74 -13.42 5.75
C SER A 107 8.93 -12.84 4.98
N THR A 108 9.80 -13.70 4.45
CA THR A 108 10.88 -13.27 3.54
C THR A 108 10.31 -12.58 2.29
N PHE A 109 9.13 -13.01 1.85
CA PHE A 109 8.42 -12.37 0.73
C PHE A 109 8.00 -10.94 1.06
N ASP A 110 7.51 -10.67 2.28
CA ASP A 110 7.12 -9.33 2.71
C ASP A 110 8.31 -8.37 2.74
N VAL A 111 9.46 -8.87 3.22
CA VAL A 111 10.71 -8.10 3.23
C VAL A 111 11.15 -7.75 1.80
N ASP A 112 11.22 -8.74 0.91
CA ASP A 112 11.61 -8.54 -0.48
C ASP A 112 10.65 -7.60 -1.23
N MET A 113 9.36 -7.76 -0.98
CA MET A 113 8.31 -6.92 -1.55
C MET A 113 8.47 -5.48 -1.08
N THR A 114 8.67 -5.26 0.23
CA THR A 114 8.87 -3.94 0.81
C THR A 114 10.06 -3.24 0.20
N LEU A 115 11.19 -3.92 0.10
CA LEU A 115 12.40 -3.38 -0.51
C LEU A 115 12.17 -2.94 -1.97
N LYS A 116 11.50 -3.78 -2.76
CA LYS A 116 11.17 -3.47 -4.16
C LYS A 116 10.25 -2.26 -4.26
N MET A 117 9.24 -2.16 -3.38
CA MET A 117 8.31 -1.03 -3.36
C MET A 117 9.01 0.27 -2.96
N VAL A 118 9.87 0.25 -1.95
CA VAL A 118 10.65 1.41 -1.52
C VAL A 118 11.55 1.90 -2.65
N LYS A 119 12.28 1.00 -3.32
CA LYS A 119 13.13 1.36 -4.47
C LYS A 119 12.32 1.94 -5.63
N ALA A 120 11.20 1.31 -5.99
CA ALA A 120 10.33 1.79 -7.06
C ALA A 120 9.70 3.15 -6.73
N GLY A 121 9.24 3.35 -5.48
CA GLY A 121 8.67 4.63 -5.04
C GLY A 121 9.67 5.79 -5.16
N ARG A 122 10.93 5.56 -4.81
CA ARG A 122 11.99 6.56 -4.99
C ARG A 122 12.22 6.91 -6.46
N LEU A 123 12.26 5.91 -7.34
CA LEU A 123 12.43 6.14 -8.78
C LEU A 123 11.28 6.96 -9.39
N MET A 124 10.06 6.77 -8.88
CA MET A 124 8.87 7.46 -9.37
C MET A 124 8.58 8.77 -8.64
N ASN A 125 9.41 9.20 -7.67
CA ASN A 125 9.13 10.33 -6.79
C ASN A 125 7.78 10.22 -6.04
N ILE A 126 7.36 9.00 -5.74
CA ILE A 126 6.19 8.67 -4.91
C ILE A 126 6.69 7.75 -3.78
N PRO A 127 7.35 8.31 -2.75
CA PRO A 127 7.97 7.50 -1.71
C PRO A 127 6.95 6.65 -0.95
N VAL A 128 7.38 5.45 -0.58
CA VAL A 128 6.67 4.61 0.38
C VAL A 128 6.99 5.12 1.78
N LEU A 129 5.98 5.58 2.51
CA LEU A 129 6.16 6.07 3.88
C LEU A 129 6.40 4.93 4.85
N ASP A 130 5.59 3.88 4.74
CA ASP A 130 5.70 2.68 5.55
C ASP A 130 5.03 1.50 4.83
N HIS A 131 5.35 0.29 5.29
CA HIS A 131 4.60 -0.91 5.03
C HIS A 131 4.21 -1.54 6.38
N VAL A 132 2.92 -1.70 6.59
CA VAL A 132 2.36 -2.10 7.89
C VAL A 132 1.65 -3.43 7.77
N ILE A 133 2.02 -4.39 8.62
CA ILE A 133 1.32 -5.65 8.77
C ILE A 133 0.34 -5.54 9.94
N VAL A 134 -0.88 -5.99 9.71
CA VAL A 134 -1.90 -6.16 10.75
C VAL A 134 -2.28 -7.63 10.88
N ALA A 135 -2.59 -8.09 12.08
CA ALA A 135 -2.96 -9.49 12.31
C ALA A 135 -3.97 -9.61 13.45
N GLY A 136 -4.76 -10.69 13.39
CA GLY A 136 -5.76 -10.98 14.42
C GLY A 136 -7.08 -10.23 14.20
N SER A 137 -8.00 -10.35 15.16
CA SER A 137 -9.35 -9.78 15.06
C SER A 137 -9.48 -8.38 15.64
N THR A 138 -8.52 -7.92 16.42
CA THR A 138 -8.61 -6.66 17.17
C THR A 138 -7.79 -5.54 16.57
N TYR A 139 -6.82 -5.87 15.69
CA TYR A 139 -5.92 -4.89 15.05
C TYR A 139 -5.34 -3.84 16.01
N ASP A 140 -5.21 -4.21 17.28
CA ASP A 140 -4.63 -3.40 18.36
C ASP A 140 -3.09 -3.35 18.28
N ARG A 141 -2.52 -4.22 17.45
CA ARG A 141 -1.08 -4.30 17.21
C ARG A 141 -0.78 -4.41 15.73
N CYS A 142 0.32 -3.82 15.34
CA CYS A 142 0.83 -3.88 13.98
C CYS A 142 2.35 -4.04 14.00
N PHE A 143 2.89 -4.47 12.85
CA PHE A 143 4.31 -4.42 12.56
C PHE A 143 4.55 -3.33 11.53
N SER A 144 5.38 -2.34 11.84
CA SER A 144 5.83 -1.31 10.93
C SER A 144 7.22 -1.69 10.40
N PHE A 145 7.34 -1.86 9.10
CA PHE A 145 8.66 -2.08 8.49
C PHE A 145 9.57 -0.87 8.64
N LYS A 146 9.00 0.34 8.59
CA LYS A 146 9.78 1.57 8.76
C LYS A 146 10.43 1.68 10.13
N GLU A 147 9.73 1.22 11.16
CA GLU A 147 10.21 1.27 12.54
C GLU A 147 11.13 0.10 12.90
N GLN A 148 10.83 -1.11 12.40
CA GLN A 148 11.52 -2.34 12.77
C GLN A 148 12.67 -2.72 11.83
N GLU A 149 12.57 -2.34 10.56
CA GLU A 149 13.51 -2.65 9.48
C GLU A 149 13.91 -1.38 8.68
N PRO A 150 14.37 -0.31 9.36
CA PRO A 150 14.64 0.99 8.73
C PRO A 150 15.70 0.92 7.62
N ASP A 151 16.56 -0.08 7.63
CA ASP A 151 17.60 -0.27 6.62
C ASP A 151 17.03 -0.50 5.22
N LEU A 152 15.82 -1.04 5.10
CA LEU A 152 15.14 -1.17 3.80
C LEU A 152 14.95 0.20 3.11
N TRP A 153 14.83 1.28 3.89
CA TRP A 153 14.77 2.65 3.38
C TRP A 153 16.13 3.28 3.11
N ASN A 154 17.22 2.69 3.59
CA ASN A 154 18.58 3.22 3.42
C ASN A 154 19.31 2.57 2.24
N GLU A 155 18.83 1.45 1.71
CA GLU A 155 19.46 0.78 0.57
C GLU A 155 19.52 1.69 -0.67
N ARG A 156 20.68 1.67 -1.32
CA ARG A 156 20.88 2.43 -2.58
C ARG A 156 20.01 1.86 -3.69
N ILE A 157 19.48 2.75 -4.54
CA ILE A 157 18.70 2.37 -5.74
C ILE A 157 19.61 1.69 -6.77
N TYR A 158 20.87 2.13 -6.82
CA TYR A 158 21.92 1.59 -7.69
C TYR A 158 23.07 1.04 -6.83
N PRO A 159 23.72 -0.02 -7.31
CA PRO A 159 24.93 -0.56 -6.66
C PRO A 159 26.08 0.43 -6.61
#